data_6a53ba18b5b1b4882f0be95df4fb69dd
#
_entry.id   6a53ba18b5b1b4882f0be95df4fb69dd
#
_cell.length_a   1.000
_cell.length_b   1.000
_cell.length_c   1.000
_cell.angle_alpha   90.00
_cell.angle_beta   90.00
_cell.angle_gamma   90.00
#
_symmetry.space_group_name_H-M   'P 1'
#
loop_
_entity.id
_entity.type
_entity.pdbx_description
1 polymer ?
#
loop_
_entity_poly.entity_id
_entity_poly.type
_entity_poly.pdbx_seq_one_letter_code
_entity_poly.pdbx_strand_id
1 'polypeptide(L)' 'MLKEIDNHLSDIKKISIKSSDELEKFRIKYISKKGIVPSLFSKLKDVDSDKRKKFGFKINELKIKVGQIIDKSS' A
#
# COMPACT_ATOMS: atom_id res chain seq x y z
N MET A 1 -5.89 10.03 -7.42
CA MET A 1 -5.23 9.44 -6.26
C MET A 1 -6.06 8.42 -5.51
N LEU A 2 -7.31 8.73 -5.16
CA LEU A 2 -8.19 7.75 -4.50
C LEU A 2 -8.39 6.49 -5.34
N LYS A 3 -8.59 6.67 -6.63
CA LYS A 3 -8.81 5.56 -7.55
C LYS A 3 -7.58 4.64 -7.60
N GLU A 4 -6.39 5.24 -7.59
CA GLU A 4 -5.14 4.48 -7.56
C GLU A 4 -5.03 3.64 -6.28
N ILE A 5 -5.36 4.24 -5.14
CA ILE A 5 -5.33 3.54 -3.85
C ILE A 5 -6.36 2.41 -3.84
N ASP A 6 -7.56 2.65 -4.33
CA ASP A 6 -8.61 1.64 -4.41
C ASP A 6 -8.20 0.48 -5.33
N ASN A 7 -7.50 0.77 -6.42
CA ASN A 7 -6.98 -0.25 -7.31
C ASN A 7 -5.96 -1.14 -6.60
N HIS A 8 -5.06 -0.53 -5.82
CA HIS A 8 -4.09 -1.30 -5.05
C HIS A 8 -4.76 -2.15 -3.98
N LEU A 9 -5.78 -1.60 -3.29
CA LEU A 9 -6.53 -2.37 -2.31
C LEU A 9 -7.22 -3.58 -2.95
N SER A 10 -7.77 -3.41 -4.15
CA SER A 10 -8.38 -4.50 -4.89
C SER A 10 -7.35 -5.55 -5.30
N ASP A 11 -6.20 -5.10 -5.78
CA ASP A 11 -5.12 -5.99 -6.22
C ASP A 11 -4.62 -6.87 -5.06
N ILE A 12 -4.39 -6.28 -3.89
CA ILE A 12 -3.87 -7.05 -2.76
C ILE A 12 -4.87 -8.06 -2.21
N LYS A 13 -6.16 -7.83 -2.41
CA LYS A 13 -7.18 -8.81 -2.03
C LYS A 13 -7.13 -10.06 -2.89
N LYS A 14 -6.67 -9.92 -4.12
CA LYS A 14 -6.60 -11.02 -5.09
C LYS A 14 -5.25 -11.73 -5.08
N ILE A 15 -4.26 -11.12 -4.45
CA ILE A 15 -2.91 -11.64 -4.49
C ILE A 15 -2.80 -12.92 -3.65
N SER A 16 -2.04 -13.87 -4.18
CA SER A 16 -1.77 -15.13 -3.49
C SER A 16 -0.25 -15.29 -3.42
N ILE A 17 0.28 -15.29 -2.22
CA ILE A 17 1.73 -15.42 -2.00
C ILE A 17 2.02 -16.86 -1.64
N LYS A 18 2.78 -17.54 -2.52
CA LYS A 18 3.04 -18.99 -2.40
C LYS A 18 4.48 -19.30 -2.04
N SER A 19 5.37 -18.34 -2.07
CA SER A 19 6.78 -18.56 -1.79
C SER A 19 7.39 -17.38 -1.08
N SER A 20 8.56 -17.57 -0.46
CA SER A 20 9.28 -16.49 0.19
C SER A 20 9.77 -15.46 -0.81
N ASP A 21 10.10 -15.88 -2.04
CA ASP A 21 10.49 -14.95 -3.10
C ASP A 21 9.34 -14.02 -3.47
N GLU A 22 8.13 -14.56 -3.61
CA GLU A 22 6.95 -13.77 -3.91
C GLU A 22 6.64 -12.80 -2.77
N LEU A 23 6.79 -13.26 -1.53
CA LEU A 23 6.57 -12.42 -0.36
C LEU A 23 7.54 -11.24 -0.34
N GLU A 24 8.80 -11.49 -0.62
CA GLU A 24 9.81 -10.43 -0.63
C GLU A 24 9.56 -9.43 -1.75
N LYS A 25 9.21 -9.90 -2.94
CA LYS A 25 8.86 -9.01 -4.05
C LYS A 25 7.65 -8.14 -3.72
N PHE A 26 6.64 -8.73 -3.07
CA PHE A 26 5.46 -8.00 -2.63
C PHE A 26 5.83 -6.91 -1.64
N ARG A 27 6.64 -7.25 -0.65
CA ARG A 27 7.09 -6.29 0.36
C ARG A 27 7.87 -5.14 -0.26
N ILE A 28 8.81 -5.46 -1.16
CA ILE A 28 9.62 -4.45 -1.85
C ILE A 28 8.73 -3.55 -2.69
N LYS A 29 7.75 -4.11 -3.38
CA LYS A 29 6.84 -3.35 -4.23
C LYS A 29 6.05 -2.32 -3.43
N TYR A 30 5.61 -2.66 -2.21
CA TYR A 30 4.69 -1.81 -1.45
C TYR A 30 5.35 -1.02 -0.33
N ILE A 31 6.27 -1.60 0.42
CA ILE A 31 6.79 -0.97 1.64
C ILE A 31 8.26 -0.57 1.62
N SER A 32 9.02 -0.89 0.59
CA SER A 32 10.41 -0.45 0.49
C SER A 32 10.47 1.07 0.33
N LYS A 33 11.66 1.65 0.48
CA LYS A 33 11.85 3.10 0.35
C LYS A 33 11.29 3.67 -0.95
N LYS A 34 11.36 2.90 -2.02
CA LYS A 34 10.83 3.30 -3.33
C LYS A 34 9.52 2.62 -3.66
N GLY A 35 8.88 2.02 -2.66
CA GLY A 35 7.64 1.29 -2.83
C GLY A 35 6.42 2.20 -2.99
N ILE A 36 5.28 1.57 -3.23
CA ILE A 36 4.02 2.27 -3.48
C ILE A 36 3.56 3.07 -2.27
N VAL A 37 3.60 2.48 -1.07
CA VAL A 37 3.11 3.15 0.15
C VAL A 37 3.92 4.41 0.47
N PRO A 38 5.26 4.37 0.57
CA PRO A 38 6.01 5.60 0.79
C PRO A 38 5.82 6.64 -0.31
N SER A 39 5.67 6.19 -1.57
CA SER A 39 5.42 7.08 -2.69
C SER A 39 4.09 7.82 -2.52
N LEU A 40 3.05 7.13 -2.07
CA LEU A 40 1.75 7.73 -1.83
C LEU A 40 1.81 8.74 -0.69
N PHE A 41 2.52 8.43 0.39
CA PHE A 41 2.70 9.39 1.48
C PHE A 41 3.45 10.64 1.02
N SER A 42 4.42 10.48 0.13
CA SER A 42 5.14 11.61 -0.44
C SER A 42 4.20 12.50 -1.27
N LYS A 43 3.33 11.90 -2.07
CA LYS A 43 2.34 12.64 -2.86
C LYS A 43 1.32 13.36 -1.99
N LEU A 44 1.09 12.86 -0.79
CA LEU A 44 0.12 13.43 0.15
C LEU A 44 0.45 14.88 0.49
N LYS A 45 1.71 15.25 0.46
CA LYS A 45 2.16 16.61 0.76
C LYS A 45 1.60 17.63 -0.23
N ASP A 46 1.30 17.19 -1.46
CA ASP A 46 0.78 18.07 -2.52
C ASP A 46 -0.74 18.13 -2.53
N VAL A 47 -1.40 17.39 -1.65
CA VAL A 47 -2.86 17.35 -1.57
C VAL A 47 -3.36 18.47 -0.65
N ASP A 48 -4.48 19.09 -1.02
CA ASP A 48 -5.12 20.12 -0.20
C ASP A 48 -5.42 19.57 1.20
N SER A 49 -5.30 20.44 2.21
CA SER A 49 -5.49 20.04 3.60
C SER A 49 -6.84 19.37 3.86
N ASP A 50 -7.89 19.82 3.17
CA ASP A 50 -9.23 19.25 3.32
C ASP A 50 -9.27 17.78 2.88
N LYS A 51 -8.53 17.46 1.84
CA LYS A 51 -8.51 16.11 1.27
C LYS A 51 -7.39 15.25 1.84
N ARG A 52 -6.39 15.89 2.43
CA ARG A 52 -5.20 15.19 2.96
C ARG A 52 -5.57 14.15 4.01
N LYS A 53 -6.48 14.51 4.90
CA LYS A 53 -6.93 13.61 5.97
C LYS A 53 -7.57 12.35 5.39
N LYS A 54 -8.43 12.51 4.40
CA LYS A 54 -9.11 11.41 3.74
C LYS A 54 -8.12 10.50 2.99
N PHE A 55 -7.23 11.11 2.23
CA PHE A 55 -6.22 10.35 1.48
C PHE A 55 -5.25 9.64 2.42
N GLY A 56 -4.84 10.33 3.48
CA GLY A 56 -3.96 9.74 4.48
C GLY A 56 -4.58 8.52 5.14
N PHE A 57 -5.87 8.58 5.43
CA PHE A 57 -6.61 7.46 5.98
C PHE A 57 -6.59 6.25 5.01
N LYS A 58 -6.82 6.51 3.73
CA LYS A 58 -6.82 5.46 2.70
C LYS A 58 -5.44 4.86 2.52
N ILE A 59 -4.41 5.68 2.49
CA ILE A 59 -3.03 5.22 2.35
C ILE A 59 -2.65 4.36 3.57
N ASN A 60 -3.03 4.79 4.75
CA ASN A 60 -2.78 4.04 5.97
C ASN A 60 -3.51 2.69 5.97
N GLU A 61 -4.73 2.66 5.45
CA GLU A 61 -5.48 1.42 5.29
C GLU A 61 -4.76 0.45 4.37
N LEU A 62 -4.24 0.95 3.26
CA LEU A 62 -3.44 0.13 2.34
C LEU A 62 -2.20 -0.42 3.04
N LYS A 63 -1.50 0.41 3.78
CA LYS A 63 -0.31 0.01 4.54
C LYS A 63 -0.63 -1.11 5.52
N ILE A 64 -1.72 -0.97 6.25
CA ILE A 64 -2.14 -1.97 7.24
C ILE A 64 -2.45 -3.30 6.56
N LYS A 65 -3.20 -3.27 5.47
CA LYS A 65 -3.56 -4.48 4.75
C LYS A 65 -2.36 -5.18 4.15
N VAL A 66 -1.42 -4.43 3.61
CA VAL A 66 -0.15 -4.98 3.10
C VAL A 66 0.60 -5.66 4.24
N GLY A 67 0.71 -5.00 5.38
CA GLY A 67 1.36 -5.57 6.56
C GLY A 67 0.72 -6.87 7.04
N GLN A 68 -0.61 -6.93 7.02
CA GLN A 68 -1.35 -8.13 7.41
C GLN A 68 -1.06 -9.30 6.46
N ILE A 69 -0.97 -9.03 5.18
CA ILE A 69 -0.66 -10.07 4.18
C ILE A 69 0.75 -10.60 4.42
N ILE A 70 1.70 -9.72 4.68
CA ILE A 70 3.08 -10.10 4.95
C ILE A 70 3.16 -10.97 6.22
N ASP A 71 2.45 -10.57 7.28
CA ASP A 71 2.42 -11.31 8.53
C ASP A 71 1.84 -12.72 8.34
N LYS A 72 0.76 -12.84 7.58
CA LYS A 72 0.14 -14.12 7.32
C LYS A 72 1.00 -15.04 6.47
N SER A 73 1.84 -14.47 5.62
CA SER A 73 2.65 -15.23 4.66
C SER A 73 4.03 -15.55 5.19
N SER A 74 4.42 -14.97 6.30
CA SER A 74 5.75 -15.19 6.88
C SER A 74 5.75 -16.34 7.94
#